data_a12940ad74384f3ca6a269e7f9b1912e
#
_entry.id   a12940ad74384f3ca6a269e7f9b1912e
#
_cell.length_a   1.000
_cell.length_b   1.000
_cell.length_c   1.000
_cell.angle_alpha   90.00
_cell.angle_beta   90.00
_cell.angle_gamma   90.00
#
_symmetry.space_group_name_H-M   'P 1'
#
loop_
_entity.id
_entity.type
_entity.pdbx_description
1 polymer ?
#
loop_
_entity_poly.entity_id
_entity_poly.type
_entity_poly.pdbx_seq_one_letter_code
_entity_poly.pdbx_strand_id
1 'polypeptide(L)'
;MHRLATRIALLIALSVFPGALAAQNLSTQDSALIGRILLAEDRRDSTDAALGEGSGHGDARIRVLALRAHGRIRDPRFSTRDSLPAGHAPVAWPEPAWRLRYRALTAQRGDCPALAAALADSAWPVRLRAADLVTETCATEDALASTLRRWVDALPADASRRTRGKVSWHAAAHGVVALARVRPHEARPRMRKLATHRRWEVRAYAARAAAVLSDAATLRTLARDTNDNVREVAIESLAKLTGHADDELFLEALGAHGAQAVRAAAIALKGSPRADVAAKASATFERWVGRANASERDVRAALLEAAGRPVSDDRPPPPHVELPPQAVALALGADIRLRVTMAQSSGGGSFVVRLRGDVAPVMAARILALARSGYYDGLGWHRVEHDFVIQGGSPGANEYVGLAQYLRDELGTVPHVRGTVGMSTRGHDTGDAQWFINLKDNLRLNRDYTVFAEVIEGIDVVDGILEGDVMARVTVER
;
A
#
# COMPACT_ATOMS: atom_id res chain seq x y z
N MET A 1 22.17 -17.47 7.07
CA MET A 1 23.05 -16.69 6.21
C MET A 1 22.83 -15.21 6.55
N HIS A 2 23.64 -14.73 7.48
CA HIS A 2 23.68 -13.34 7.89
C HIS A 2 24.45 -12.54 6.85
N ARG A 3 23.82 -11.52 6.27
CA ARG A 3 24.42 -10.26 5.75
C ARG A 3 23.38 -9.53 4.89
N LEU A 4 22.67 -8.56 5.46
CA LEU A 4 22.25 -7.31 4.83
C LEU A 4 21.39 -6.52 5.83
N ALA A 5 21.99 -6.17 6.95
CA ALA A 5 21.49 -5.13 7.82
C ALA A 5 22.68 -4.22 8.16
N THR A 6 23.17 -3.49 7.17
CA THR A 6 24.23 -2.51 7.39
C THR A 6 23.78 -1.20 6.75
N ARG A 7 23.33 -0.28 7.59
CA ARG A 7 23.43 1.18 7.49
C ARG A 7 23.46 1.74 6.06
N ILE A 8 22.30 2.01 5.48
CA ILE A 8 22.20 3.03 4.43
C ILE A 8 21.85 4.36 5.13
N ALA A 9 22.87 4.99 5.70
CA ALA A 9 22.88 6.43 5.85
C ALA A 9 23.07 6.96 4.42
N LEU A 10 21.97 7.21 3.71
CA LEU A 10 22.02 7.77 2.37
C LEU A 10 22.34 9.25 2.46
N LEU A 11 23.65 9.56 2.51
CA LEU A 11 24.16 10.85 2.05
C LEU A 11 23.74 10.95 0.57
N ILE A 12 22.73 11.76 0.28
CA ILE A 12 22.37 12.15 -1.09
C ILE A 12 23.51 13.07 -1.58
N ALA A 13 24.58 12.46 -2.06
CA ALA A 13 25.51 13.16 -2.94
C ALA A 13 24.75 13.48 -4.23
N LEU A 14 24.46 14.76 -4.44
CA LEU A 14 24.02 15.29 -5.73
C LEU A 14 25.09 14.99 -6.78
N SER A 15 25.04 13.83 -7.42
CA SER A 15 25.76 13.60 -8.67
C SER A 15 25.08 14.46 -9.75
N VAL A 16 25.72 15.53 -10.10
CA VAL A 16 25.37 16.39 -11.25
C VAL A 16 25.59 15.56 -12.51
N PHE A 17 24.52 15.02 -13.08
CA PHE A 17 24.55 14.47 -14.44
C PHE A 17 24.35 15.62 -15.44
N PRO A 18 25.20 15.75 -16.49
CA PRO A 18 25.00 16.71 -17.56
C PRO A 18 23.85 16.24 -18.44
N GLY A 19 22.79 16.94 -18.43
CA GLY A 19 21.55 16.67 -19.16
C GLY A 19 20.36 17.25 -18.40
N ALA A 20 20.56 18.38 -17.73
CA ALA A 20 19.51 19.07 -17.01
C ALA A 20 18.35 19.42 -17.93
N LEU A 21 17.12 19.05 -17.54
CA LEU A 21 15.96 19.87 -17.83
C LEU A 21 16.39 21.33 -17.62
N ALA A 22 16.18 22.18 -18.60
CA ALA A 22 16.37 23.61 -18.47
C ALA A 22 15.25 24.21 -17.59
N ALA A 23 15.16 23.73 -16.35
CA ALA A 23 14.60 24.49 -15.28
C ALA A 23 15.61 25.61 -15.03
N GLN A 24 15.23 26.83 -15.32
CA GLN A 24 16.03 28.00 -14.92
C GLN A 24 16.45 27.75 -13.48
N ASN A 25 17.76 27.70 -13.24
CA ASN A 25 18.27 27.48 -11.91
C ASN A 25 17.75 28.61 -11.02
N LEU A 26 17.07 28.24 -9.95
CA LEU A 26 16.68 29.20 -8.94
C LEU A 26 17.93 29.80 -8.31
N SER A 27 17.90 31.07 -8.05
CA SER A 27 18.93 31.70 -7.24
C SER A 27 18.92 31.12 -5.83
N THR A 28 20.01 31.31 -5.10
CA THR A 28 20.06 30.95 -3.67
C THR A 28 18.98 31.70 -2.88
N GLN A 29 18.67 32.92 -3.30
CA GLN A 29 17.66 33.77 -2.68
C GLN A 29 16.25 33.23 -2.92
N ASP A 30 15.94 32.79 -4.15
CA ASP A 30 14.67 32.17 -4.50
C ASP A 30 14.48 30.85 -3.74
N SER A 31 15.51 30.06 -3.64
CA SER A 31 15.51 28.82 -2.87
C SER A 31 15.23 29.05 -1.38
N ALA A 32 15.84 30.08 -0.81
CA ALA A 32 15.58 30.47 0.57
C ALA A 32 14.14 30.98 0.76
N LEU A 33 13.59 31.71 -0.21
CA LEU A 33 12.19 32.17 -0.16
C LEU A 33 11.22 30.99 -0.22
N ILE A 34 11.44 30.00 -1.07
CA ILE A 34 10.65 28.75 -1.11
C ILE A 34 10.65 28.09 0.27
N GLY A 35 11.82 27.95 0.91
CA GLY A 35 11.91 27.38 2.25
C GLY A 35 11.10 28.16 3.29
N ARG A 36 11.13 29.48 3.26
CA ARG A 36 10.34 30.34 4.17
C ARG A 36 8.83 30.19 3.92
N ILE A 37 8.40 30.14 2.66
CA ILE A 37 6.98 29.94 2.30
C ILE A 37 6.47 28.58 2.83
N LEU A 38 7.23 27.50 2.64
CA LEU A 38 6.88 26.18 3.14
C LEU A 38 6.82 26.15 4.68
N LEU A 39 7.73 26.87 5.34
CA LEU A 39 7.74 26.98 6.81
C LEU A 39 6.55 27.79 7.33
N ALA A 40 6.18 28.89 6.66
CA ALA A 40 4.99 29.67 6.98
C ALA A 40 3.71 28.83 6.84
N GLU A 41 3.62 28.04 5.78
CA GLU A 41 2.52 27.09 5.56
C GLU A 41 2.45 26.04 6.69
N ASP A 42 3.58 25.48 7.08
CA ASP A 42 3.69 24.49 8.15
C ASP A 42 3.22 25.05 9.52
N ARG A 43 3.64 26.27 9.83
CA ARG A 43 3.29 26.97 11.07
C ARG A 43 1.89 27.56 11.05
N ARG A 44 1.22 27.50 9.90
CA ARG A 44 -0.07 28.18 9.66
C ARG A 44 -0.03 29.68 9.95
N ASP A 45 1.11 30.30 9.70
CA ASP A 45 1.33 31.71 9.91
C ASP A 45 0.94 32.51 8.68
N SER A 46 -0.29 33.01 8.66
CA SER A 46 -0.81 33.84 7.56
C SER A 46 -0.19 35.24 7.51
N THR A 47 0.60 35.63 8.52
CA THR A 47 1.22 36.95 8.63
C THR A 47 2.69 36.94 8.19
N ASP A 48 3.26 35.78 7.90
CA ASP A 48 4.65 35.66 7.48
C ASP A 48 4.89 36.45 6.18
N ALA A 49 5.91 37.33 6.23
CA ALA A 49 6.26 38.18 5.09
C ALA A 49 6.64 37.42 3.82
N ALA A 50 7.11 36.18 3.94
CA ALA A 50 7.46 35.31 2.82
C ALA A 50 6.27 35.03 1.90
N LEU A 51 5.05 34.98 2.44
CA LEU A 51 3.83 34.77 1.66
C LEU A 51 3.54 35.97 0.74
N GLY A 52 3.70 37.18 1.25
CA GLY A 52 3.55 38.42 0.48
C GLY A 52 4.64 38.55 -0.60
N GLU A 53 5.89 38.34 -0.20
CA GLU A 53 7.07 38.36 -1.09
C GLU A 53 6.89 37.32 -2.23
N GLY A 54 6.48 36.11 -1.89
CA GLY A 54 6.27 35.04 -2.86
C GLY A 54 5.09 35.32 -3.81
N SER A 55 4.00 35.91 -3.33
CA SER A 55 2.83 36.22 -4.16
C SER A 55 3.12 37.27 -5.23
N GLY A 56 4.06 38.20 -4.97
CA GLY A 56 4.51 39.22 -5.91
C GLY A 56 5.76 38.84 -6.73
N HIS A 57 6.29 37.64 -6.56
CA HIS A 57 7.57 37.25 -7.13
C HIS A 57 7.55 37.13 -8.66
N GLY A 58 8.70 37.40 -9.31
CA GLY A 58 8.85 37.29 -10.78
C GLY A 58 8.72 35.85 -11.32
N ASP A 59 9.20 34.86 -10.55
CA ASP A 59 9.11 33.42 -10.92
C ASP A 59 7.68 32.88 -10.63
N ALA A 60 7.03 32.34 -11.67
CA ALA A 60 5.68 31.82 -11.56
C ALA A 60 5.58 30.63 -10.57
N ARG A 61 6.63 29.84 -10.41
CA ARG A 61 6.67 28.68 -9.46
C ARG A 61 6.53 29.17 -8.03
N ILE A 62 7.22 30.24 -7.68
CA ILE A 62 7.19 30.83 -6.34
C ILE A 62 5.83 31.45 -6.08
N ARG A 63 5.25 32.16 -7.08
CA ARG A 63 3.90 32.71 -6.93
C ARG A 63 2.85 31.63 -6.69
N VAL A 64 2.90 30.54 -7.44
CA VAL A 64 1.97 29.42 -7.27
C VAL A 64 2.11 28.81 -5.88
N LEU A 65 3.35 28.61 -5.40
CA LEU A 65 3.60 28.08 -4.07
C LEU A 65 3.04 28.98 -2.97
N ALA A 66 3.28 30.29 -3.06
CA ALA A 66 2.79 31.26 -2.07
C ALA A 66 1.27 31.35 -2.05
N LEU A 67 0.62 31.38 -3.22
CA LEU A 67 -0.85 31.39 -3.32
C LEU A 67 -1.47 30.10 -2.76
N ARG A 68 -0.86 28.96 -3.03
CA ARG A 68 -1.26 27.68 -2.44
C ARG A 68 -1.14 27.72 -0.92
N ALA A 69 0.00 28.18 -0.39
CA ALA A 69 0.23 28.29 1.04
C ALA A 69 -0.82 29.19 1.71
N HIS A 70 -1.14 30.35 1.12
CA HIS A 70 -2.22 31.21 1.60
C HIS A 70 -3.58 30.49 1.68
N GLY A 71 -3.95 29.74 0.65
CA GLY A 71 -5.21 28.97 0.63
C GLY A 71 -5.23 27.96 1.76
N ARG A 72 -4.17 27.20 1.93
CA ARG A 72 -4.05 26.13 2.96
C ARG A 72 -3.98 26.66 4.40
N ILE A 73 -3.38 27.81 4.63
CA ILE A 73 -3.34 28.44 5.95
C ILE A 73 -4.72 28.92 6.38
N ARG A 74 -5.49 29.52 5.43
CA ARG A 74 -6.81 30.09 5.71
C ARG A 74 -7.88 29.03 5.95
N ASP A 75 -7.84 27.94 5.21
CA ASP A 75 -8.78 26.83 5.36
C ASP A 75 -8.04 25.50 5.31
N PRO A 76 -7.71 24.93 6.49
CA PRO A 76 -7.04 23.64 6.57
C PRO A 76 -7.85 22.49 5.94
N ARG A 77 -9.16 22.68 5.70
CA ARG A 77 -10.02 21.71 5.02
C ARG A 77 -10.16 21.97 3.54
N PHE A 78 -9.49 23.01 3.02
CA PHE A 78 -9.55 23.58 1.68
C PHE A 78 -10.90 24.19 1.32
N SER A 79 -10.85 25.47 0.95
CA SER A 79 -11.98 26.15 0.37
C SER A 79 -12.45 25.40 -0.89
N THR A 80 -13.71 25.07 -0.96
CA THR A 80 -14.35 24.53 -2.18
C THR A 80 -14.36 25.54 -3.34
N ARG A 81 -13.83 26.74 -3.12
CA ARG A 81 -13.75 27.84 -4.09
C ARG A 81 -12.47 27.83 -4.91
N ASP A 82 -11.48 27.06 -4.54
CA ASP A 82 -10.28 26.91 -5.35
C ASP A 82 -10.61 26.02 -6.54
N SER A 83 -11.12 26.65 -7.59
CA SER A 83 -11.26 25.97 -8.88
C SER A 83 -9.87 25.57 -9.36
N LEU A 84 -9.73 24.31 -9.81
CA LEU A 84 -8.52 23.89 -10.50
C LEU A 84 -8.24 24.88 -11.63
N PRO A 85 -6.99 25.34 -11.80
CA PRO A 85 -6.62 26.14 -12.96
C PRO A 85 -7.07 25.44 -14.25
N ALA A 86 -7.56 26.20 -15.19
CA ALA A 86 -7.97 25.65 -16.49
C ALA A 86 -6.78 24.86 -17.10
N GLY A 87 -7.04 23.62 -17.49
CA GLY A 87 -6.02 22.70 -18.01
C GLY A 87 -5.44 21.70 -17.01
N HIS A 88 -5.81 21.76 -15.74
CA HIS A 88 -5.32 20.84 -14.70
C HIS A 88 -6.33 19.77 -14.24
N ALA A 89 -7.43 19.60 -14.95
CA ALA A 89 -8.36 18.50 -14.68
C ALA A 89 -7.67 17.15 -14.90
N PRO A 90 -7.86 16.17 -14.02
CA PRO A 90 -7.33 14.83 -14.22
C PRO A 90 -7.81 14.22 -15.54
N VAL A 91 -6.97 13.35 -16.12
CA VAL A 91 -7.34 12.62 -17.34
C VAL A 91 -8.56 11.76 -17.06
N ALA A 92 -9.59 11.90 -17.87
CA ALA A 92 -10.80 11.08 -17.79
C ALA A 92 -10.56 9.72 -18.43
N TRP A 93 -10.58 8.66 -17.64
CA TRP A 93 -10.39 7.30 -18.11
C TRP A 93 -11.70 6.53 -18.14
N PRO A 94 -12.02 5.85 -19.25
CA PRO A 94 -13.20 4.98 -19.30
C PRO A 94 -13.03 3.82 -18.34
N GLU A 95 -14.12 3.36 -17.77
CA GLU A 95 -14.12 2.17 -16.93
C GLU A 95 -14.08 0.91 -17.81
N PRO A 96 -13.22 -0.10 -17.49
CA PRO A 96 -13.18 -1.32 -18.26
C PRO A 96 -14.46 -2.14 -18.06
N ALA A 97 -15.01 -2.69 -19.14
CA ALA A 97 -16.28 -3.45 -19.12
C ALA A 97 -16.31 -4.62 -18.12
N TRP A 98 -15.16 -5.25 -17.86
CA TRP A 98 -15.09 -6.34 -16.88
C TRP A 98 -15.38 -5.87 -15.44
N ARG A 99 -15.19 -4.59 -15.11
CA ARG A 99 -15.43 -4.09 -13.74
C ARG A 99 -16.91 -4.07 -13.40
N LEU A 100 -17.78 -3.87 -14.38
CA LEU A 100 -19.22 -4.02 -14.16
C LEU A 100 -19.56 -5.47 -13.78
N ARG A 101 -18.96 -6.46 -14.47
CA ARG A 101 -19.14 -7.88 -14.13
C ARG A 101 -18.56 -8.19 -12.74
N TYR A 102 -17.40 -7.65 -12.40
CA TYR A 102 -16.79 -7.78 -11.07
C TYR A 102 -17.73 -7.29 -9.94
N ARG A 103 -18.37 -6.14 -10.14
CA ARG A 103 -19.32 -5.59 -9.17
C ARG A 103 -20.59 -6.42 -9.07
N ALA A 104 -21.11 -6.85 -10.20
CA ALA A 104 -22.34 -7.66 -10.27
C ALA A 104 -22.21 -8.97 -9.48
N LEU A 105 -21.01 -9.57 -9.41
CA LEU A 105 -20.78 -10.79 -8.64
C LEU A 105 -21.11 -10.64 -7.15
N THR A 106 -21.00 -9.45 -6.58
CA THR A 106 -21.33 -9.24 -5.16
C THR A 106 -22.80 -9.51 -4.87
N ALA A 107 -23.69 -9.13 -5.80
CA ALA A 107 -25.13 -9.45 -5.72
C ALA A 107 -25.44 -10.93 -6.01
N GLN A 108 -24.52 -11.62 -6.67
CA GLN A 108 -24.63 -13.05 -7.01
C GLN A 108 -23.98 -13.97 -5.97
N ARG A 109 -23.64 -13.46 -4.80
CA ARG A 109 -23.12 -14.27 -3.69
C ARG A 109 -24.14 -15.35 -3.32
N GLY A 110 -23.72 -16.63 -3.44
CA GLY A 110 -24.62 -17.78 -3.24
C GLY A 110 -25.30 -18.30 -4.52
N ASP A 111 -25.21 -17.60 -5.64
CA ASP A 111 -25.59 -18.12 -6.96
C ASP A 111 -24.42 -18.94 -7.51
N CYS A 112 -24.40 -20.22 -7.15
CA CYS A 112 -23.27 -21.09 -7.45
C CYS A 112 -23.05 -21.35 -8.95
N PRO A 113 -24.09 -21.51 -9.79
CA PRO A 113 -23.96 -21.58 -11.24
C PRO A 113 -23.33 -20.30 -11.83
N ALA A 114 -23.77 -19.10 -11.39
CA ALA A 114 -23.20 -17.83 -11.83
C ALA A 114 -21.74 -17.70 -11.42
N LEU A 115 -21.37 -18.07 -10.19
CA LEU A 115 -19.98 -18.07 -9.73
C LEU A 115 -19.14 -19.09 -10.51
N ALA A 116 -19.65 -20.28 -10.81
CA ALA A 116 -18.97 -21.28 -11.64
C ALA A 116 -18.67 -20.75 -13.05
N ALA A 117 -19.62 -20.07 -13.68
CA ALA A 117 -19.42 -19.42 -14.97
C ALA A 117 -18.36 -18.30 -14.89
N ALA A 118 -18.40 -17.49 -13.84
CA ALA A 118 -17.47 -16.38 -13.63
C ALA A 118 -16.01 -16.84 -13.37
N LEU A 119 -15.77 -18.06 -12.89
CA LEU A 119 -14.42 -18.65 -12.81
C LEU A 119 -13.76 -18.80 -14.20
N ALA A 120 -14.52 -18.77 -15.28
CA ALA A 120 -14.05 -18.83 -16.66
C ALA A 120 -14.06 -17.45 -17.37
N ASP A 121 -14.35 -16.36 -16.67
CA ASP A 121 -14.38 -15.01 -17.26
C ASP A 121 -13.06 -14.68 -17.97
N SER A 122 -13.11 -13.82 -19.00
CA SER A 122 -11.92 -13.36 -19.72
C SER A 122 -10.95 -12.56 -18.84
N ALA A 123 -11.47 -11.85 -17.83
CA ALA A 123 -10.69 -10.99 -16.93
C ALA A 123 -10.34 -11.72 -15.62
N TRP A 124 -9.05 -11.75 -15.29
CA TRP A 124 -8.58 -12.35 -14.04
C TRP A 124 -9.21 -11.76 -12.78
N PRO A 125 -9.39 -10.43 -12.65
CA PRO A 125 -10.08 -9.88 -11.49
C PRO A 125 -11.45 -10.48 -11.23
N VAL A 126 -12.24 -10.72 -12.29
CA VAL A 126 -13.56 -11.33 -12.18
C VAL A 126 -13.47 -12.79 -11.72
N ARG A 127 -12.53 -13.56 -12.28
CA ARG A 127 -12.29 -14.95 -11.87
C ARG A 127 -11.93 -15.07 -10.40
N LEU A 128 -10.97 -14.25 -9.93
CA LEU A 128 -10.52 -14.27 -8.53
C LEU A 128 -11.65 -13.84 -7.60
N ARG A 129 -12.40 -12.80 -7.97
CA ARG A 129 -13.58 -12.37 -7.21
C ARG A 129 -14.62 -13.46 -7.10
N ALA A 130 -14.88 -14.19 -8.18
CA ALA A 130 -15.81 -15.31 -8.15
C ALA A 130 -15.37 -16.37 -7.12
N ALA A 131 -14.08 -16.75 -7.11
CA ALA A 131 -13.53 -17.68 -6.13
C ALA A 131 -13.67 -17.16 -4.69
N ASP A 132 -13.43 -15.87 -4.44
CA ASP A 132 -13.56 -15.27 -3.10
C ASP A 132 -14.99 -15.28 -2.57
N LEU A 133 -15.97 -15.17 -3.46
CA LEU A 133 -17.41 -15.15 -3.11
C LEU A 133 -18.02 -16.54 -2.93
N VAL A 134 -17.31 -17.62 -3.29
CA VAL A 134 -17.76 -18.99 -3.05
C VAL A 134 -17.97 -19.23 -1.55
N THR A 135 -19.12 -19.82 -1.22
CA THR A 135 -19.48 -20.24 0.14
C THR A 135 -19.75 -21.73 0.18
N GLU A 136 -19.92 -22.29 1.39
CA GLU A 136 -20.27 -23.70 1.60
C GLU A 136 -21.60 -24.10 0.95
N THR A 137 -22.49 -23.13 0.66
CA THR A 137 -23.74 -23.40 -0.06
C THR A 137 -23.51 -23.95 -1.47
N CYS A 138 -22.32 -23.68 -2.05
CA CYS A 138 -21.92 -24.20 -3.35
C CYS A 138 -21.30 -25.60 -3.30
N ALA A 139 -21.41 -26.31 -2.18
CA ALA A 139 -20.83 -27.64 -2.02
C ALA A 139 -21.35 -28.69 -3.02
N THR A 140 -22.53 -28.54 -3.58
CA THR A 140 -23.12 -29.44 -4.57
C THR A 140 -22.74 -29.11 -6.01
N GLU A 141 -22.04 -27.98 -6.27
CA GLU A 141 -21.70 -27.53 -7.60
C GLU A 141 -20.38 -28.17 -8.08
N ASP A 142 -20.46 -29.30 -8.77
CA ASP A 142 -19.29 -30.08 -9.20
C ASP A 142 -18.43 -29.37 -10.26
N ALA A 143 -19.02 -28.59 -11.14
CA ALA A 143 -18.30 -27.82 -12.16
C ALA A 143 -17.39 -26.75 -11.51
N LEU A 144 -17.91 -26.07 -10.49
CA LEU A 144 -17.17 -25.09 -9.68
C LEU A 144 -16.02 -25.79 -8.93
N ALA A 145 -16.29 -26.85 -8.19
CA ALA A 145 -15.29 -27.60 -7.42
C ALA A 145 -14.19 -28.16 -8.33
N SER A 146 -14.54 -28.70 -9.50
CA SER A 146 -13.60 -29.21 -10.49
C SER A 146 -12.67 -28.10 -11.02
N THR A 147 -13.20 -26.90 -11.26
CA THR A 147 -12.38 -25.76 -11.72
C THR A 147 -11.41 -25.30 -10.63
N LEU A 148 -11.87 -25.14 -9.38
CA LEU A 148 -11.03 -24.77 -8.24
C LEU A 148 -9.92 -25.79 -8.00
N ARG A 149 -10.22 -27.08 -8.06
CA ARG A 149 -9.24 -28.16 -7.94
C ARG A 149 -8.17 -28.07 -9.02
N ARG A 150 -8.55 -27.89 -10.30
CA ARG A 150 -7.59 -27.70 -11.39
C ARG A 150 -6.68 -26.50 -11.15
N TRP A 151 -7.20 -25.39 -10.62
CA TRP A 151 -6.41 -24.21 -10.30
C TRP A 151 -5.34 -24.52 -9.25
N VAL A 152 -5.71 -25.23 -8.18
CA VAL A 152 -4.78 -25.59 -7.10
C VAL A 152 -3.73 -26.58 -7.60
N ASP A 153 -4.15 -27.59 -8.36
CA ASP A 153 -3.24 -28.63 -8.87
C ASP A 153 -2.27 -28.10 -9.93
N ALA A 154 -2.68 -27.06 -10.67
CA ALA A 154 -1.84 -26.41 -11.68
C ALA A 154 -0.79 -25.44 -11.09
N LEU A 155 -0.72 -25.26 -9.75
CA LEU A 155 0.28 -24.38 -9.15
C LEU A 155 1.68 -24.85 -9.52
N PRO A 156 2.46 -24.06 -10.28
CA PRO A 156 3.82 -24.43 -10.65
C PRO A 156 4.72 -24.40 -9.41
N ALA A 157 5.73 -25.25 -9.38
CA ALA A 157 6.76 -25.21 -8.35
C ALA A 157 7.49 -23.85 -8.32
N ASP A 158 7.61 -23.24 -9.51
CA ASP A 158 8.07 -21.87 -9.71
C ASP A 158 6.91 -20.98 -10.17
N ALA A 159 6.25 -20.34 -9.22
CA ALA A 159 5.16 -19.40 -9.49
C ALA A 159 5.67 -17.99 -9.90
N SER A 160 6.96 -17.81 -10.14
CA SER A 160 7.55 -16.50 -10.51
C SER A 160 7.37 -16.16 -11.99
N ARG A 161 6.92 -17.10 -12.83
CA ARG A 161 6.76 -16.89 -14.28
C ARG A 161 5.30 -16.96 -14.68
N ARG A 162 4.73 -15.82 -15.04
CA ARG A 162 3.55 -15.76 -15.91
C ARG A 162 4.04 -16.04 -17.34
N THR A 163 3.81 -17.24 -17.84
CA THR A 163 3.83 -17.50 -19.26
C THR A 163 2.42 -17.29 -19.80
N ARG A 164 2.29 -16.64 -20.98
CA ARG A 164 0.99 -16.46 -21.65
C ARG A 164 0.20 -17.76 -21.64
N GLY A 165 -1.01 -17.74 -21.06
CA GLY A 165 -1.91 -18.91 -20.98
C GLY A 165 -1.69 -19.86 -19.81
N LYS A 166 -0.67 -19.67 -18.93
CA LYS A 166 -0.50 -20.50 -17.74
C LYS A 166 -1.20 -19.92 -16.52
N VAL A 167 -1.71 -20.81 -15.67
CA VAL A 167 -2.37 -20.46 -14.40
C VAL A 167 -1.36 -19.76 -13.50
N SER A 168 -1.69 -18.53 -13.11
CA SER A 168 -0.85 -17.79 -12.15
C SER A 168 -1.03 -18.35 -10.75
N TRP A 169 -0.07 -18.07 -9.84
CA TRP A 169 -0.22 -18.48 -8.44
C TRP A 169 -1.51 -17.94 -7.78
N HIS A 170 -2.06 -16.83 -8.25
CA HIS A 170 -3.31 -16.23 -7.76
C HIS A 170 -4.49 -17.21 -7.89
N ALA A 171 -4.63 -17.89 -9.02
CA ALA A 171 -5.71 -18.87 -9.19
C ALA A 171 -5.64 -19.98 -8.14
N ALA A 172 -4.44 -20.51 -7.87
CA ALA A 172 -4.25 -21.56 -6.87
C ALA A 172 -4.47 -21.03 -5.45
N ALA A 173 -4.01 -19.80 -5.16
CA ALA A 173 -4.14 -19.15 -3.86
C ALA A 173 -5.62 -18.88 -3.50
N HIS A 174 -6.37 -18.21 -4.38
CA HIS A 174 -7.80 -17.99 -4.18
C HIS A 174 -8.58 -19.31 -4.27
N GLY A 175 -8.19 -20.17 -5.22
CA GLY A 175 -8.80 -21.48 -5.44
C GLY A 175 -8.75 -22.38 -4.22
N VAL A 176 -7.64 -22.42 -3.47
CA VAL A 176 -7.56 -23.31 -2.30
C VAL A 176 -8.47 -22.84 -1.16
N VAL A 177 -8.64 -21.53 -0.96
CA VAL A 177 -9.56 -21.00 0.04
C VAL A 177 -11.00 -21.33 -0.33
N ALA A 178 -11.38 -21.15 -1.62
CA ALA A 178 -12.69 -21.51 -2.11
C ALA A 178 -12.94 -23.05 -2.05
N LEU A 179 -11.95 -23.85 -2.46
CA LEU A 179 -12.02 -25.31 -2.39
C LEU A 179 -12.18 -25.82 -0.96
N ALA A 180 -11.50 -25.16 0.00
CA ALA A 180 -11.63 -25.49 1.42
C ALA A 180 -13.07 -25.32 1.94
N ARG A 181 -13.82 -24.34 1.39
CA ARG A 181 -15.23 -24.10 1.76
C ARG A 181 -16.16 -25.16 1.17
N VAL A 182 -15.97 -25.52 -0.09
CA VAL A 182 -16.92 -26.41 -0.81
C VAL A 182 -16.55 -27.89 -0.77
N ARG A 183 -15.29 -28.22 -0.68
CA ARG A 183 -14.73 -29.60 -0.69
C ARG A 183 -13.55 -29.71 0.29
N PRO A 184 -13.78 -29.59 1.61
CA PRO A 184 -12.71 -29.62 2.60
C PRO A 184 -11.84 -30.88 2.52
N HIS A 185 -12.41 -32.04 2.22
CA HIS A 185 -11.69 -33.32 2.07
C HIS A 185 -10.74 -33.32 0.85
N GLU A 186 -11.03 -32.54 -0.19
CA GLU A 186 -10.16 -32.39 -1.36
C GLU A 186 -9.09 -31.30 -1.13
N ALA A 187 -9.38 -30.28 -0.34
CA ALA A 187 -8.42 -29.21 -0.01
C ALA A 187 -7.31 -29.71 0.94
N ARG A 188 -7.66 -30.48 1.98
CA ARG A 188 -6.71 -30.95 3.01
C ARG A 188 -5.42 -31.59 2.47
N PRO A 189 -5.44 -32.56 1.53
CA PRO A 189 -4.20 -33.18 1.04
C PRO A 189 -3.30 -32.20 0.27
N ARG A 190 -3.83 -31.07 -0.21
CA ARG A 190 -3.09 -30.04 -0.94
C ARG A 190 -2.39 -29.02 -0.05
N MET A 191 -2.82 -28.91 1.21
CA MET A 191 -2.36 -27.89 2.15
C MET A 191 -0.85 -27.92 2.37
N ARG A 192 -0.24 -29.12 2.49
CA ARG A 192 1.21 -29.23 2.71
C ARG A 192 2.03 -28.54 1.62
N LYS A 193 1.66 -28.73 0.34
CA LYS A 193 2.35 -28.12 -0.81
C LYS A 193 2.25 -26.60 -0.79
N LEU A 194 1.11 -26.07 -0.39
CA LEU A 194 0.83 -24.64 -0.34
C LEU A 194 1.50 -23.97 0.88
N ALA A 195 1.41 -24.60 2.05
CA ALA A 195 2.00 -24.10 3.29
C ALA A 195 3.55 -24.09 3.30
N THR A 196 4.18 -24.86 2.42
CA THR A 196 5.65 -24.88 2.28
C THR A 196 6.12 -24.23 0.96
N HIS A 197 5.23 -23.55 0.25
CA HIS A 197 5.57 -22.93 -1.03
C HIS A 197 6.59 -21.81 -0.84
N ARG A 198 7.51 -21.63 -1.81
CA ARG A 198 8.57 -20.62 -1.72
C ARG A 198 8.03 -19.16 -1.73
N ARG A 199 6.90 -18.90 -2.42
CA ARG A 199 6.25 -17.60 -2.39
C ARG A 199 5.47 -17.45 -1.10
N TRP A 200 5.75 -16.37 -0.38
CA TRP A 200 5.09 -16.10 0.89
C TRP A 200 3.58 -15.82 0.71
N GLU A 201 3.17 -15.20 -0.41
CA GLU A 201 1.75 -14.93 -0.69
C GLU A 201 0.95 -16.24 -0.75
N VAL A 202 1.50 -17.28 -1.39
CA VAL A 202 0.86 -18.60 -1.43
C VAL A 202 0.73 -19.21 -0.04
N ARG A 203 1.76 -19.04 0.82
CA ARG A 203 1.71 -19.49 2.22
C ARG A 203 0.69 -18.69 3.05
N ALA A 204 0.55 -17.39 2.81
CA ALA A 204 -0.49 -16.57 3.45
C ALA A 204 -1.90 -17.03 3.07
N TYR A 205 -2.14 -17.36 1.80
CA TYR A 205 -3.41 -17.97 1.38
C TYR A 205 -3.60 -19.39 1.93
N ALA A 206 -2.52 -20.16 2.10
CA ALA A 206 -2.61 -21.44 2.81
C ALA A 206 -3.05 -21.25 4.28
N ALA A 207 -2.61 -20.19 4.97
CA ALA A 207 -3.11 -19.87 6.31
C ALA A 207 -4.61 -19.55 6.30
N ARG A 208 -5.08 -18.77 5.31
CA ARG A 208 -6.53 -18.49 5.13
C ARG A 208 -7.32 -19.78 4.89
N ALA A 209 -6.81 -20.68 4.05
CA ALA A 209 -7.47 -21.97 3.80
C ALA A 209 -7.44 -22.88 5.04
N ALA A 210 -6.33 -22.90 5.80
CA ALA A 210 -6.23 -23.62 7.07
C ALA A 210 -7.26 -23.15 8.10
N ALA A 211 -7.52 -21.83 8.15
CA ALA A 211 -8.58 -21.26 8.99
C ALA A 211 -9.96 -21.83 8.62
N VAL A 212 -10.28 -21.85 7.31
CA VAL A 212 -11.55 -22.43 6.80
C VAL A 212 -11.65 -23.92 7.15
N LEU A 213 -10.54 -24.66 7.07
CA LEU A 213 -10.48 -26.09 7.38
C LEU A 213 -10.43 -26.40 8.89
N SER A 214 -10.37 -25.38 9.76
CA SER A 214 -10.09 -25.53 11.20
C SER A 214 -8.80 -26.31 11.47
N ASP A 215 -7.77 -26.12 10.62
CA ASP A 215 -6.48 -26.79 10.72
C ASP A 215 -5.51 -25.98 11.58
N ALA A 216 -5.68 -26.07 12.90
CA ALA A 216 -4.84 -25.40 13.87
C ALA A 216 -3.36 -25.81 13.76
N ALA A 217 -3.07 -27.05 13.36
CA ALA A 217 -1.69 -27.54 13.22
C ALA A 217 -0.93 -26.78 12.11
N THR A 218 -1.54 -26.61 10.94
CA THR A 218 -0.98 -25.81 9.87
C THR A 218 -0.85 -24.33 10.28
N LEU A 219 -1.84 -23.76 10.97
CA LEU A 219 -1.78 -22.38 11.45
C LEU A 219 -0.64 -22.18 12.47
N ARG A 220 -0.42 -23.09 13.42
CA ARG A 220 0.72 -23.03 14.36
C ARG A 220 2.07 -23.05 13.65
N THR A 221 2.18 -23.82 12.58
CA THR A 221 3.40 -23.86 11.76
C THR A 221 3.61 -22.52 11.06
N LEU A 222 2.58 -21.97 10.40
CA LEU A 222 2.66 -20.71 9.65
C LEU A 222 2.76 -19.48 10.56
N ALA A 223 2.30 -19.54 11.80
CA ALA A 223 2.52 -18.49 12.81
C ALA A 223 4.01 -18.32 13.19
N ARG A 224 4.86 -19.28 12.83
CA ARG A 224 6.33 -19.23 12.94
C ARG A 224 7.05 -19.07 11.60
N ASP A 225 6.32 -18.69 10.54
CA ASP A 225 6.89 -18.45 9.22
C ASP A 225 8.01 -17.41 9.25
N THR A 226 8.93 -17.47 8.30
CA THR A 226 10.02 -16.49 8.16
C THR A 226 9.55 -15.13 7.64
N ASN A 227 8.34 -15.08 7.05
CA ASN A 227 7.74 -13.85 6.51
C ASN A 227 6.64 -13.35 7.44
N ASP A 228 6.75 -12.09 7.89
CA ASP A 228 5.83 -11.51 8.87
C ASP A 228 4.41 -11.32 8.32
N ASN A 229 4.21 -11.18 7.00
CA ASN A 229 2.87 -11.14 6.42
C ASN A 229 2.16 -12.50 6.56
N VAL A 230 2.90 -13.60 6.45
CA VAL A 230 2.35 -14.97 6.69
C VAL A 230 2.04 -15.16 8.17
N ARG A 231 2.96 -14.73 9.05
CA ARG A 231 2.78 -14.82 10.51
C ARG A 231 1.53 -14.07 10.97
N GLU A 232 1.32 -12.84 10.48
CA GLU A 232 0.13 -12.03 10.79
C GLU A 232 -1.15 -12.79 10.47
N VAL A 233 -1.31 -13.25 9.22
CA VAL A 233 -2.50 -13.99 8.78
C VAL A 233 -2.70 -15.28 9.59
N ALA A 234 -1.62 -15.99 9.90
CA ALA A 234 -1.70 -17.24 10.65
C ALA A 234 -2.08 -17.01 12.13
N ILE A 235 -1.47 -16.01 12.79
CA ILE A 235 -1.77 -15.64 14.18
C ILE A 235 -3.22 -15.17 14.31
N GLU A 236 -3.68 -14.26 13.44
CA GLU A 236 -5.06 -13.78 13.47
C GLU A 236 -6.07 -14.91 13.25
N SER A 237 -5.75 -15.84 12.32
CA SER A 237 -6.61 -16.99 12.04
C SER A 237 -6.62 -17.98 13.21
N LEU A 238 -5.46 -18.24 13.81
CA LEU A 238 -5.32 -19.15 14.93
C LEU A 238 -6.06 -18.63 16.17
N ALA A 239 -5.90 -17.33 16.48
CA ALA A 239 -6.58 -16.70 17.59
C ALA A 239 -8.12 -16.78 17.48
N LYS A 240 -8.64 -16.58 16.26
CA LYS A 240 -10.09 -16.74 16.01
C LYS A 240 -10.57 -18.18 16.17
N LEU A 241 -9.71 -19.16 15.84
CA LEU A 241 -10.06 -20.57 15.89
C LEU A 241 -9.96 -21.16 17.29
N THR A 242 -8.92 -20.81 18.04
CA THR A 242 -8.56 -21.48 19.31
C THR A 242 -8.70 -20.58 20.54
N GLY A 243 -8.99 -19.29 20.35
CA GLY A 243 -9.00 -18.32 21.43
C GLY A 243 -7.65 -18.28 22.14
N HIS A 244 -7.68 -18.40 23.48
CA HIS A 244 -6.48 -18.36 24.33
C HIS A 244 -5.75 -19.70 24.47
N ALA A 245 -6.15 -20.75 23.76
CA ALA A 245 -5.48 -22.06 23.87
C ALA A 245 -4.04 -22.04 23.29
N ASP A 246 -3.72 -21.06 22.44
CA ASP A 246 -2.40 -20.90 21.82
C ASP A 246 -1.63 -19.66 22.33
N ASP A 247 -1.97 -19.14 23.51
CA ASP A 247 -1.34 -17.94 24.10
C ASP A 247 0.19 -18.07 24.25
N GLU A 248 0.72 -19.27 24.46
CA GLU A 248 2.17 -19.50 24.50
C GLU A 248 2.82 -19.10 23.17
N LEU A 249 2.22 -19.50 22.04
CA LEU A 249 2.70 -19.15 20.71
C LEU A 249 2.57 -17.63 20.46
N PHE A 250 1.48 -17.01 20.92
CA PHE A 250 1.30 -15.57 20.78
C PHE A 250 2.30 -14.79 21.64
N LEU A 251 2.62 -15.29 22.83
CA LEU A 251 3.70 -14.72 23.67
C LEU A 251 5.08 -14.85 23.02
N GLU A 252 5.37 -15.98 22.36
CA GLU A 252 6.56 -16.16 21.56
C GLU A 252 6.62 -15.12 20.41
N ALA A 253 5.49 -14.90 19.73
CA ALA A 253 5.39 -13.97 18.61
C ALA A 253 5.57 -12.50 19.00
N LEU A 254 5.37 -12.12 20.27
CA LEU A 254 5.74 -10.78 20.78
C LEU A 254 7.25 -10.49 20.64
N GLY A 255 8.08 -11.52 20.52
CA GLY A 255 9.52 -11.42 20.26
C GLY A 255 9.88 -11.13 18.79
N ALA A 256 8.92 -11.07 17.88
CA ALA A 256 9.15 -10.80 16.46
C ALA A 256 9.70 -9.39 16.20
N HIS A 257 10.30 -9.22 15.03
CA HIS A 257 10.81 -7.92 14.58
C HIS A 257 9.80 -7.11 13.76
N GLY A 258 8.88 -7.77 13.06
CA GLY A 258 7.87 -7.13 12.21
C GLY A 258 6.69 -6.59 13.01
N ALA A 259 6.29 -5.35 12.70
CA ALA A 259 5.20 -4.64 13.37
C ALA A 259 3.90 -5.43 13.33
N GLN A 260 3.53 -5.99 12.18
CA GLN A 260 2.28 -6.69 11.99
C GLN A 260 2.19 -7.99 12.81
N ALA A 261 3.27 -8.77 12.88
CA ALA A 261 3.28 -10.01 13.65
C ALA A 261 3.14 -9.75 15.16
N VAL A 262 3.86 -8.73 15.68
CA VAL A 262 3.75 -8.32 17.10
C VAL A 262 2.36 -7.76 17.39
N ARG A 263 1.81 -6.93 16.50
CA ARG A 263 0.45 -6.40 16.65
C ARG A 263 -0.60 -7.51 16.68
N ALA A 264 -0.54 -8.44 15.73
CA ALA A 264 -1.47 -9.57 15.68
C ALA A 264 -1.41 -10.42 16.97
N ALA A 265 -0.19 -10.69 17.46
CA ALA A 265 0.01 -11.41 18.70
C ALA A 265 -0.52 -10.66 19.93
N ALA A 266 -0.28 -9.36 20.02
CA ALA A 266 -0.80 -8.54 21.11
C ALA A 266 -2.33 -8.49 21.11
N ILE A 267 -2.96 -8.36 19.94
CA ILE A 267 -4.43 -8.43 19.81
C ILE A 267 -4.96 -9.79 20.25
N ALA A 268 -4.30 -10.88 19.85
CA ALA A 268 -4.68 -12.24 20.23
C ALA A 268 -4.60 -12.49 21.75
N LEU A 269 -3.65 -11.82 22.42
CA LEU A 269 -3.43 -11.94 23.87
C LEU A 269 -4.36 -11.05 24.71
N LYS A 270 -5.12 -10.15 24.10
CA LYS A 270 -6.05 -9.29 24.84
C LYS A 270 -7.09 -10.13 25.59
N GLY A 271 -7.16 -9.95 26.91
CA GLY A 271 -8.09 -10.71 27.76
C GLY A 271 -7.62 -12.14 28.08
N SER A 272 -6.37 -12.48 27.81
CA SER A 272 -5.80 -13.77 28.17
C SER A 272 -5.89 -14.04 29.68
N PRO A 273 -6.23 -15.27 30.09
CA PRO A 273 -6.24 -15.67 31.50
C PRO A 273 -4.84 -15.89 32.09
N ARG A 274 -3.80 -15.84 31.30
CA ARG A 274 -2.41 -16.09 31.73
C ARG A 274 -1.86 -14.90 32.51
N ALA A 275 -1.30 -15.16 33.67
CA ALA A 275 -0.73 -14.13 34.56
C ALA A 275 0.52 -13.42 33.98
N ASP A 276 1.27 -14.08 33.05
CA ASP A 276 2.50 -13.54 32.50
C ASP A 276 2.31 -12.61 31.29
N VAL A 277 1.10 -12.54 30.70
CA VAL A 277 0.82 -11.74 29.51
C VAL A 277 1.05 -10.26 29.76
N ALA A 278 0.49 -9.71 30.86
CA ALA A 278 0.61 -8.29 31.16
C ALA A 278 2.07 -7.83 31.29
N ALA A 279 2.89 -8.64 31.96
CA ALA A 279 4.32 -8.35 32.14
C ALA A 279 5.08 -8.42 30.80
N LYS A 280 4.86 -9.47 30.00
CA LYS A 280 5.53 -9.65 28.70
C LYS A 280 5.07 -8.60 27.68
N ALA A 281 3.80 -8.24 27.63
CA ALA A 281 3.27 -7.18 26.78
C ALA A 281 3.87 -5.82 27.15
N SER A 282 3.96 -5.50 28.45
CA SER A 282 4.60 -4.28 28.94
C SER A 282 6.10 -4.23 28.59
N ALA A 283 6.84 -5.32 28.80
CA ALA A 283 8.25 -5.39 28.42
C ALA A 283 8.46 -5.26 26.91
N THR A 284 7.53 -5.80 26.12
CA THR A 284 7.56 -5.63 24.66
C THR A 284 7.26 -4.18 24.29
N PHE A 285 6.27 -3.55 24.91
CA PHE A 285 5.95 -2.14 24.71
C PHE A 285 7.19 -1.25 24.90
N GLU A 286 7.96 -1.45 25.98
CA GLU A 286 9.19 -0.66 26.22
C GLU A 286 10.22 -0.80 25.08
N ARG A 287 10.32 -1.97 24.44
CA ARG A 287 11.18 -2.14 23.25
C ARG A 287 10.65 -1.39 22.02
N TRP A 288 9.36 -1.12 21.95
CA TRP A 288 8.73 -0.43 20.82
C TRP A 288 8.57 1.08 21.04
N VAL A 289 8.73 1.54 22.29
CA VAL A 289 8.63 2.98 22.68
C VAL A 289 9.64 3.86 21.92
N GLY A 290 10.86 3.40 21.75
CA GLY A 290 11.92 4.18 21.09
C GLY A 290 11.89 4.19 19.57
N ARG A 291 10.94 3.50 18.94
CA ARG A 291 10.85 3.39 17.49
C ARG A 291 10.01 4.53 16.92
N ALA A 292 10.51 5.17 15.86
CA ALA A 292 9.95 6.40 15.30
C ALA A 292 8.96 6.18 14.14
N ASN A 293 8.64 4.91 13.78
CA ASN A 293 7.75 4.63 12.66
C ASN A 293 6.28 4.84 13.06
N ALA A 294 5.51 5.58 12.24
CA ALA A 294 4.08 5.82 12.49
C ALA A 294 3.25 4.54 12.60
N SER A 295 3.58 3.52 11.81
CA SER A 295 2.92 2.20 11.86
C SER A 295 3.07 1.49 13.20
N GLU A 296 4.08 1.85 13.98
CA GLU A 296 4.35 1.25 15.29
C GLU A 296 3.43 1.78 16.38
N ARG A 297 2.68 2.88 16.12
CA ARG A 297 1.62 3.37 17.01
C ARG A 297 0.57 2.28 17.26
N ASP A 298 0.13 1.59 16.21
CA ASP A 298 -0.87 0.53 16.33
C ASP A 298 -0.34 -0.67 17.11
N VAL A 299 0.96 -0.97 16.97
CA VAL A 299 1.64 -2.01 17.76
C VAL A 299 1.65 -1.64 19.24
N ARG A 300 2.02 -0.40 19.56
CA ARG A 300 2.06 0.09 20.93
C ARG A 300 0.68 0.09 21.57
N ALA A 301 -0.35 0.53 20.84
CA ALA A 301 -1.73 0.48 21.31
C ALA A 301 -2.16 -0.95 21.64
N ALA A 302 -1.93 -1.90 20.74
CA ALA A 302 -2.25 -3.31 20.97
C ALA A 302 -1.50 -3.91 22.16
N LEU A 303 -0.23 -3.55 22.36
CA LEU A 303 0.57 -4.01 23.51
C LEU A 303 0.05 -3.45 24.82
N LEU A 304 -0.36 -2.17 24.86
CA LEU A 304 -1.00 -1.58 26.06
C LEU A 304 -2.31 -2.27 26.39
N GLU A 305 -3.14 -2.54 25.38
CA GLU A 305 -4.40 -3.29 25.58
C GLU A 305 -4.15 -4.71 26.10
N ALA A 306 -3.16 -5.44 25.55
CA ALA A 306 -2.77 -6.76 26.04
C ALA A 306 -2.23 -6.72 27.47
N ALA A 307 -1.57 -5.64 27.85
CA ALA A 307 -1.08 -5.40 29.20
C ALA A 307 -2.18 -4.95 30.20
N GLY A 308 -3.44 -4.77 29.74
CA GLY A 308 -4.51 -4.21 30.56
C GLY A 308 -4.30 -2.74 30.95
N ARG A 309 -3.50 -1.99 30.19
CA ARG A 309 -3.19 -0.58 30.43
C ARG A 309 -4.03 0.34 29.52
N PRO A 310 -4.35 1.56 29.98
CA PRO A 310 -4.98 2.56 29.11
C PRO A 310 -4.15 2.83 27.86
N VAL A 311 -4.83 2.94 26.71
CA VAL A 311 -4.19 3.34 25.47
C VAL A 311 -3.95 4.85 25.51
N SER A 312 -2.76 5.26 25.90
CA SER A 312 -2.27 6.63 25.80
C SER A 312 -0.90 6.59 25.15
N ASP A 313 -0.79 7.17 23.97
CA ASP A 313 0.50 7.38 23.30
C ASP A 313 0.63 8.88 23.03
N ASP A 314 1.06 9.62 24.06
CA ASP A 314 1.19 11.08 24.04
C ASP A 314 2.49 11.55 23.38
N ARG A 315 3.22 10.63 22.73
CA ARG A 315 4.47 11.01 22.06
C ARG A 315 4.19 11.83 20.83
N PRO A 316 4.99 12.87 20.60
CA PRO A 316 4.87 13.63 19.38
C PRO A 316 5.11 12.74 18.16
N PRO A 317 4.44 13.01 17.03
CA PRO A 317 4.75 12.31 15.78
C PRO A 317 6.23 12.52 15.44
N PRO A 318 6.85 11.58 14.74
CA PRO A 318 8.23 11.73 14.30
C PRO A 318 8.37 12.99 13.42
N PRO A 319 9.54 13.64 13.46
CA PRO A 319 9.78 14.85 12.68
C PRO A 319 9.63 14.57 11.18
N HIS A 320 9.08 15.55 10.48
CA HIS A 320 8.97 15.49 9.02
C HIS A 320 10.33 15.70 8.36
N VAL A 321 10.49 15.08 7.20
CA VAL A 321 11.67 15.29 6.37
C VAL A 321 11.53 16.62 5.63
N GLU A 322 12.51 17.49 5.80
CA GLU A 322 12.64 18.67 4.97
C GLU A 322 13.32 18.32 3.65
N LEU A 323 12.69 18.69 2.55
CA LEU A 323 13.26 18.51 1.22
C LEU A 323 14.01 19.77 0.81
N PRO A 324 15.13 19.64 0.07
CA PRO A 324 15.83 20.81 -0.48
C PRO A 324 14.88 21.69 -1.29
N PRO A 325 14.84 23.02 -1.07
CA PRO A 325 13.95 23.92 -1.79
C PRO A 325 14.08 23.83 -3.31
N GLN A 326 15.26 23.53 -3.83
CA GLN A 326 15.52 23.33 -5.26
C GLN A 326 14.78 22.11 -5.82
N ALA A 327 14.63 21.03 -5.03
CA ALA A 327 13.88 19.85 -5.44
C ALA A 327 12.38 20.17 -5.54
N VAL A 328 11.86 20.94 -4.60
CA VAL A 328 10.46 21.42 -4.59
C VAL A 328 10.21 22.34 -5.79
N ALA A 329 11.12 23.29 -6.05
CA ALA A 329 11.02 24.18 -7.18
C ALA A 329 11.05 23.46 -8.53
N LEU A 330 11.88 22.41 -8.65
CA LEU A 330 11.87 21.55 -9.83
C LEU A 330 10.50 20.88 -10.03
N ALA A 331 9.91 20.38 -8.96
CA ALA A 331 8.60 19.74 -9.02
C ALA A 331 7.48 20.72 -9.40
N LEU A 332 7.58 21.98 -8.99
CA LEU A 332 6.62 23.04 -9.34
C LEU A 332 6.66 23.45 -10.81
N GLY A 333 7.85 23.44 -11.43
CA GLY A 333 8.08 24.07 -12.74
C GLY A 333 8.19 23.12 -13.93
N ALA A 334 8.17 21.80 -13.72
CA ALA A 334 8.44 20.84 -14.78
C ALA A 334 7.26 19.86 -14.99
N ASP A 335 7.00 19.50 -16.25
CA ASP A 335 6.16 18.36 -16.62
C ASP A 335 6.96 17.08 -16.38
N ILE A 336 6.92 16.57 -15.16
CA ILE A 336 7.69 15.39 -14.74
C ILE A 336 6.82 14.15 -14.90
N ARG A 337 7.32 13.21 -15.67
CA ARG A 337 6.67 11.94 -15.96
C ARG A 337 7.52 10.79 -15.44
N LEU A 338 6.85 9.79 -14.87
CA LEU A 338 7.47 8.55 -14.42
C LEU A 338 6.89 7.41 -15.24
N ARG A 339 7.73 6.68 -15.97
CA ARG A 339 7.33 5.42 -16.60
C ARG A 339 7.54 4.29 -15.62
N VAL A 340 6.46 3.59 -15.29
CA VAL A 340 6.47 2.38 -14.49
C VAL A 340 6.41 1.19 -15.43
N THR A 341 7.49 0.41 -15.49
CA THR A 341 7.58 -0.82 -16.27
C THR A 341 7.30 -2.01 -15.37
N MET A 342 6.29 -2.80 -15.72
CA MET A 342 5.94 -4.01 -14.98
C MET A 342 6.86 -5.17 -15.35
N ALA A 343 7.17 -6.02 -14.38
CA ALA A 343 7.95 -7.22 -14.63
C ALA A 343 7.23 -8.16 -15.61
N GLN A 344 7.99 -8.86 -16.48
CA GLN A 344 7.40 -9.83 -17.42
C GLN A 344 6.67 -10.95 -16.68
N SER A 345 7.15 -11.36 -15.52
CA SER A 345 6.49 -12.30 -14.62
C SER A 345 5.13 -11.79 -14.08
N SER A 346 4.90 -10.49 -14.14
CA SER A 346 3.68 -9.78 -13.73
C SER A 346 2.82 -9.33 -14.91
N GLY A 347 3.02 -9.93 -16.08
CA GLY A 347 2.27 -9.62 -17.30
C GLY A 347 2.95 -8.62 -18.22
N GLY A 348 4.01 -7.94 -17.78
CA GLY A 348 4.72 -6.94 -18.59
C GLY A 348 3.89 -5.66 -18.80
N GLY A 349 4.32 -4.88 -19.79
CA GLY A 349 3.70 -3.59 -20.10
C GLY A 349 4.25 -2.44 -19.27
N SER A 350 3.79 -1.24 -19.56
CA SER A 350 4.15 -0.04 -18.80
C SER A 350 3.02 0.96 -18.80
N PHE A 351 3.02 1.83 -17.80
CA PHE A 351 2.14 2.99 -17.73
C PHE A 351 2.94 4.24 -17.33
N VAL A 352 2.42 5.41 -17.64
CA VAL A 352 3.07 6.68 -17.32
C VAL A 352 2.25 7.45 -16.31
N VAL A 353 2.94 7.94 -15.28
CA VAL A 353 2.40 8.77 -14.22
C VAL A 353 2.99 10.18 -14.36
N ARG A 354 2.15 11.20 -14.46
CA ARG A 354 2.55 12.61 -14.41
C ARG A 354 2.50 13.10 -12.97
N LEU A 355 3.60 13.64 -12.45
CA LEU A 355 3.64 14.25 -11.13
C LEU A 355 2.92 15.61 -11.15
N ARG A 356 2.11 15.87 -10.15
CA ARG A 356 1.31 17.08 -9.97
C ARG A 356 1.99 18.03 -8.98
N GLY A 357 3.16 18.53 -9.34
CA GLY A 357 3.89 19.50 -8.54
C GLY A 357 3.14 20.81 -8.33
N ASP A 358 2.20 21.14 -9.21
CA ASP A 358 1.26 22.26 -9.06
C ASP A 358 0.30 22.09 -7.86
N VAL A 359 0.03 20.86 -7.48
CA VAL A 359 -0.91 20.53 -6.39
C VAL A 359 -0.16 20.13 -5.12
N ALA A 360 0.82 19.24 -5.24
CA ALA A 360 1.56 18.65 -4.12
C ALA A 360 3.08 18.65 -4.41
N PRO A 361 3.72 19.83 -4.41
CA PRO A 361 5.12 19.96 -4.82
C PRO A 361 6.11 19.21 -3.94
N VAL A 362 5.88 19.13 -2.63
CA VAL A 362 6.77 18.42 -1.70
C VAL A 362 6.68 16.90 -1.93
N MET A 363 5.45 16.36 -2.03
CA MET A 363 5.27 14.94 -2.34
C MET A 363 5.76 14.58 -3.73
N ALA A 364 5.51 15.42 -4.75
CA ALA A 364 6.03 15.22 -6.10
C ALA A 364 7.57 15.22 -6.12
N ALA A 365 8.21 16.14 -5.39
CA ALA A 365 9.67 16.18 -5.26
C ALA A 365 10.21 14.92 -4.55
N ARG A 366 9.52 14.44 -3.51
CA ARG A 366 9.88 13.20 -2.79
C ARG A 366 9.83 11.99 -3.72
N ILE A 367 8.72 11.81 -4.42
CA ILE A 367 8.53 10.67 -5.33
C ILE A 367 9.53 10.71 -6.49
N LEU A 368 9.81 11.91 -7.03
CA LEU A 368 10.85 12.10 -8.03
C LEU A 368 12.23 11.65 -7.53
N ALA A 369 12.60 12.05 -6.31
CA ALA A 369 13.88 11.66 -5.71
C ALA A 369 13.97 10.14 -5.51
N LEU A 370 12.91 9.51 -5.03
CA LEU A 370 12.83 8.06 -4.85
C LEU A 370 12.89 7.30 -6.18
N ALA A 371 12.19 7.78 -7.22
CA ALA A 371 12.26 7.19 -8.55
C ALA A 371 13.68 7.27 -9.14
N ARG A 372 14.35 8.43 -8.99
CA ARG A 372 15.74 8.61 -9.43
C ARG A 372 16.74 7.72 -8.70
N SER A 373 16.51 7.42 -7.44
CA SER A 373 17.36 6.51 -6.66
C SER A 373 17.10 5.02 -6.95
N GLY A 374 16.10 4.69 -7.79
CA GLY A 374 15.69 3.31 -8.04
C GLY A 374 14.94 2.65 -6.88
N TYR A 375 14.43 3.43 -5.93
CA TYR A 375 13.74 2.90 -4.75
C TYR A 375 12.59 1.96 -5.10
N TYR A 376 11.85 2.25 -6.16
CA TYR A 376 10.67 1.47 -6.56
C TYR A 376 11.00 0.21 -7.36
N ASP A 377 12.25 0.06 -7.82
CA ASP A 377 12.67 -1.05 -8.67
C ASP A 377 12.58 -2.37 -7.88
N GLY A 378 11.81 -3.31 -8.38
CA GLY A 378 11.58 -4.58 -7.74
C GLY A 378 10.48 -4.60 -6.66
N LEU A 379 9.87 -3.45 -6.31
CA LEU A 379 8.78 -3.41 -5.34
C LEU A 379 7.45 -3.85 -5.95
N GLY A 380 6.61 -4.45 -5.12
CA GLY A 380 5.32 -5.02 -5.52
C GLY A 380 4.12 -4.14 -5.20
N TRP A 381 3.01 -4.45 -5.88
CA TRP A 381 1.68 -3.99 -5.55
C TRP A 381 1.08 -4.96 -4.52
N HIS A 382 1.19 -4.60 -3.25
CA HIS A 382 0.84 -5.51 -2.16
C HIS A 382 -0.63 -5.50 -1.77
N ARG A 383 -1.38 -4.47 -2.19
CA ARG A 383 -2.82 -4.36 -1.98
C ARG A 383 -3.50 -4.04 -3.30
N VAL A 384 -4.42 -4.89 -3.72
CA VAL A 384 -5.16 -4.73 -4.97
C VAL A 384 -6.65 -4.96 -4.71
N GLU A 385 -7.41 -3.88 -4.74
CA GLU A 385 -8.86 -3.89 -4.63
C GLU A 385 -9.45 -3.32 -5.92
N HIS A 386 -9.84 -4.20 -6.82
CA HIS A 386 -10.23 -3.86 -8.21
C HIS A 386 -11.44 -2.92 -8.34
N ASP A 387 -12.23 -2.73 -7.28
CA ASP A 387 -13.29 -1.73 -7.21
C ASP A 387 -12.96 -0.61 -6.21
N PHE A 388 -11.69 -0.33 -6.02
CA PHE A 388 -11.22 0.75 -5.14
C PHE A 388 -9.86 1.29 -5.59
N VAL A 389 -8.76 0.71 -5.12
CA VAL A 389 -7.38 1.15 -5.41
C VAL A 389 -6.43 -0.03 -5.60
N ILE A 390 -5.28 0.24 -6.24
CA ILE A 390 -4.08 -0.57 -6.06
C ILE A 390 -3.04 0.24 -5.27
N GLN A 391 -2.32 -0.41 -4.36
CA GLN A 391 -1.33 0.23 -3.48
C GLN A 391 -0.02 -0.55 -3.54
N GLY A 392 1.10 0.19 -3.63
CA GLY A 392 2.45 -0.37 -3.73
C GLY A 392 3.51 0.57 -3.16
N GLY A 393 4.78 0.20 -3.37
CA GLY A 393 5.92 1.01 -2.92
C GLY A 393 6.42 0.69 -1.51
N SER A 394 5.97 -0.43 -0.91
CA SER A 394 6.47 -0.92 0.36
C SER A 394 7.54 -2.00 0.17
N PRO A 395 8.74 -1.86 0.78
CA PRO A 395 9.75 -2.92 0.77
C PRO A 395 9.32 -4.20 1.49
N GLY A 396 8.39 -4.08 2.45
CA GLY A 396 7.83 -5.22 3.18
C GLY A 396 6.64 -5.87 2.49
N ALA A 397 6.21 -5.38 1.34
CA ALA A 397 4.99 -5.80 0.66
C ALA A 397 3.76 -5.76 1.60
N ASN A 398 3.66 -4.71 2.39
CA ASN A 398 2.55 -4.42 3.31
C ASN A 398 2.49 -2.91 3.62
N GLU A 399 1.46 -2.49 4.32
CA GLU A 399 1.29 -1.06 4.67
C GLU A 399 2.10 -0.60 5.90
N TYR A 400 2.78 -1.50 6.60
CA TYR A 400 3.52 -1.19 7.84
C TYR A 400 4.99 -0.82 7.58
N VAL A 401 5.60 -1.36 6.55
CA VAL A 401 7.01 -1.16 6.25
C VAL A 401 7.18 -0.06 5.23
N GLY A 402 7.90 1.01 5.61
CA GLY A 402 8.21 2.15 4.75
C GLY A 402 9.60 2.69 5.08
N LEU A 403 9.83 3.96 4.73
CA LEU A 403 11.12 4.63 4.96
C LEU A 403 11.23 5.29 6.34
N ALA A 404 10.14 5.41 7.07
CA ALA A 404 10.05 6.15 8.34
C ALA A 404 10.55 7.62 8.22
N GLN A 405 10.37 8.21 7.04
CA GLN A 405 10.74 9.59 6.70
C GLN A 405 9.50 10.29 6.17
N TYR A 406 8.74 10.86 7.07
CA TYR A 406 7.39 11.34 6.80
C TYR A 406 7.37 12.73 6.21
N LEU A 407 6.33 12.97 5.41
CA LEU A 407 5.99 14.25 4.83
C LEU A 407 4.65 14.71 5.40
N ARG A 408 4.48 16.02 5.51
CA ARG A 408 3.16 16.59 5.76
C ARG A 408 2.24 16.36 4.60
N ASP A 409 0.97 16.19 4.90
CA ASP A 409 -0.07 16.08 3.88
C ASP A 409 -0.17 17.38 3.09
N GLU A 410 -0.22 17.26 1.78
CA GLU A 410 -0.50 18.35 0.85
C GLU A 410 -1.89 18.17 0.26
N LEU A 411 -2.88 18.13 1.13
CA LEU A 411 -4.27 17.97 0.72
C LEU A 411 -4.66 19.10 -0.24
N GLY A 412 -5.36 18.79 -1.30
CA GLY A 412 -5.71 19.73 -2.37
C GLY A 412 -7.14 19.58 -2.86
N THR A 413 -7.46 20.33 -3.92
CA THR A 413 -8.78 20.33 -4.56
C THR A 413 -8.91 19.31 -5.67
N VAL A 414 -7.82 18.64 -6.07
CA VAL A 414 -7.87 17.58 -7.07
C VAL A 414 -8.61 16.36 -6.48
N PRO A 415 -9.73 15.96 -7.09
CA PRO A 415 -10.52 14.86 -6.55
C PRO A 415 -9.84 13.51 -6.78
N HIS A 416 -10.11 12.55 -5.91
CA HIS A 416 -9.72 11.16 -6.07
C HIS A 416 -10.60 10.47 -7.12
N VAL A 417 -10.40 10.82 -8.39
CA VAL A 417 -11.07 10.17 -9.52
C VAL A 417 -10.18 9.08 -10.12
N ARG A 418 -10.76 8.22 -10.97
CA ARG A 418 -10.05 7.13 -11.64
C ARG A 418 -8.78 7.63 -12.35
N GLY A 419 -7.65 6.96 -12.07
CA GLY A 419 -6.34 7.29 -12.62
C GLY A 419 -5.52 8.27 -11.77
N THR A 420 -6.11 8.97 -10.80
CA THR A 420 -5.31 9.79 -9.88
C THR A 420 -4.52 8.94 -8.90
N VAL A 421 -3.37 9.45 -8.51
CA VAL A 421 -2.41 8.76 -7.62
C VAL A 421 -2.32 9.53 -6.31
N GLY A 422 -2.60 8.82 -5.22
CA GLY A 422 -2.55 9.37 -3.87
C GLY A 422 -1.41 8.82 -3.04
N MET A 423 -0.95 9.61 -2.06
CA MET A 423 -0.01 9.18 -1.05
C MET A 423 -0.72 8.28 -0.03
N SER A 424 -0.17 7.10 0.19
CA SER A 424 -0.67 6.21 1.24
C SER A 424 -0.14 6.66 2.60
N THR A 425 -1.03 6.76 3.59
CA THR A 425 -0.72 7.23 4.94
C THR A 425 -1.34 6.32 6.00
N ARG A 426 -0.84 6.38 7.21
CA ARG A 426 -1.43 5.76 8.41
C ARG A 426 -1.86 6.83 9.43
N GLY A 427 -2.75 7.69 8.97
CA GLY A 427 -3.14 8.94 9.61
C GLY A 427 -2.46 10.13 8.96
N HIS A 428 -2.90 11.32 9.35
CA HIS A 428 -2.37 12.56 8.78
C HIS A 428 -0.85 12.69 8.98
N ASP A 429 -0.21 13.30 8.00
CA ASP A 429 1.21 13.64 8.02
C ASP A 429 2.16 12.42 8.17
N THR A 430 1.76 11.26 7.66
CA THR A 430 2.56 10.03 7.70
C THR A 430 2.88 9.42 6.33
N GLY A 431 2.73 10.21 5.27
CA GLY A 431 3.17 9.81 3.93
C GLY A 431 4.68 9.68 3.86
N ASP A 432 5.19 8.59 3.28
CA ASP A 432 6.63 8.37 3.15
C ASP A 432 7.11 8.01 1.74
N ALA A 433 6.59 6.92 1.17
CA ALA A 433 6.97 6.40 -0.14
C ALA A 433 5.88 5.53 -0.77
N GLN A 434 4.93 5.04 0.01
CA GLN A 434 3.86 4.20 -0.50
C GLN A 434 2.79 5.05 -1.19
N TRP A 435 2.31 4.58 -2.33
CA TRP A 435 1.32 5.25 -3.14
C TRP A 435 0.21 4.32 -3.59
N PHE A 436 -0.93 4.90 -3.89
CA PHE A 436 -2.04 4.15 -4.47
C PHE A 436 -2.57 4.82 -5.73
N ILE A 437 -3.12 4.02 -6.65
CA ILE A 437 -3.79 4.50 -7.87
C ILE A 437 -5.27 4.21 -7.72
N ASN A 438 -6.09 5.23 -7.94
CA ASN A 438 -7.54 5.10 -7.93
C ASN A 438 -8.02 4.34 -9.17
N LEU A 439 -8.71 3.23 -8.98
CA LEU A 439 -9.27 2.42 -10.07
C LEU A 439 -10.67 2.86 -10.48
N LYS A 440 -11.31 3.65 -9.64
CA LYS A 440 -12.59 4.33 -9.86
C LYS A 440 -12.59 5.68 -9.16
N ASP A 441 -13.69 6.42 -9.26
CA ASP A 441 -13.90 7.62 -8.47
C ASP A 441 -14.13 7.27 -7.00
N ASN A 442 -13.22 7.73 -6.16
CA ASN A 442 -13.18 7.49 -4.73
C ASN A 442 -13.32 8.80 -3.94
N LEU A 443 -14.36 9.57 -4.23
CA LEU A 443 -14.54 10.92 -3.68
C LEU A 443 -14.53 10.97 -2.14
N ARG A 444 -14.79 9.87 -1.46
CA ARG A 444 -14.68 9.76 0.00
C ARG A 444 -13.25 9.96 0.54
N LEU A 445 -12.23 9.83 -0.33
CA LEU A 445 -10.82 10.05 0.01
C LEU A 445 -10.41 11.53 -0.14
N ASN A 446 -11.29 12.36 -0.70
CA ASN A 446 -11.01 13.78 -0.85
C ASN A 446 -10.79 14.40 0.53
N ARG A 447 -9.73 15.21 0.63
CA ARG A 447 -9.32 15.92 1.86
C ARG A 447 -8.73 15.05 2.98
N ASP A 448 -8.71 13.72 2.81
CA ASP A 448 -8.06 12.80 3.75
C ASP A 448 -6.71 12.32 3.22
N TYR A 449 -6.54 12.31 1.88
CA TYR A 449 -5.30 11.87 1.23
C TYR A 449 -4.86 12.89 0.19
N THR A 450 -3.55 13.06 0.06
CA THR A 450 -2.95 13.94 -0.95
C THR A 450 -2.95 13.25 -2.32
N VAL A 451 -3.56 13.88 -3.33
CA VAL A 451 -3.32 13.55 -4.74
C VAL A 451 -2.05 14.28 -5.19
N PHE A 452 -1.03 13.55 -5.59
CA PHE A 452 0.26 14.11 -6.03
C PHE A 452 0.63 13.77 -7.47
N ALA A 453 -0.15 12.90 -8.11
CA ALA A 453 0.11 12.48 -9.49
C ALA A 453 -1.16 11.93 -10.16
N GLU A 454 -1.05 11.63 -11.45
CA GLU A 454 -2.10 11.00 -12.25
C GLU A 454 -1.52 10.10 -13.34
N VAL A 455 -2.19 9.01 -13.66
CA VAL A 455 -1.87 8.16 -14.80
C VAL A 455 -2.30 8.88 -16.08
N ILE A 456 -1.37 9.02 -17.05
CA ILE A 456 -1.63 9.67 -18.33
C ILE A 456 -1.54 8.74 -19.53
N GLU A 457 -0.94 7.54 -19.36
CA GLU A 457 -0.85 6.49 -20.38
C GLU A 457 -0.93 5.12 -19.71
N GLY A 458 -1.44 4.12 -20.41
CA GLY A 458 -1.38 2.71 -19.99
C GLY A 458 -2.31 2.33 -18.84
N ILE A 459 -3.46 2.95 -18.71
CA ILE A 459 -4.44 2.63 -17.67
C ILE A 459 -4.92 1.17 -17.74
N ASP A 460 -4.88 0.55 -18.91
CA ASP A 460 -5.19 -0.86 -19.12
C ASP A 460 -4.17 -1.79 -18.44
N VAL A 461 -2.89 -1.38 -18.42
CA VAL A 461 -1.85 -2.08 -17.64
C VAL A 461 -2.15 -1.98 -16.16
N VAL A 462 -2.53 -0.78 -15.66
CA VAL A 462 -2.93 -0.56 -14.27
C VAL A 462 -4.12 -1.43 -13.88
N ASP A 463 -5.14 -1.52 -14.74
CA ASP A 463 -6.32 -2.37 -14.53
C ASP A 463 -6.01 -3.87 -14.47
N GLY A 464 -4.93 -4.29 -15.11
CA GLY A 464 -4.47 -5.68 -15.14
C GLY A 464 -3.59 -6.10 -13.97
N ILE A 465 -3.17 -5.17 -13.10
CA ILE A 465 -2.31 -5.46 -11.95
C ILE A 465 -3.04 -6.35 -10.94
N LEU A 466 -2.35 -7.38 -10.48
CA LEU A 466 -2.81 -8.28 -9.43
C LEU A 466 -1.90 -8.16 -8.19
N GLU A 467 -2.39 -8.62 -7.05
CA GLU A 467 -1.62 -8.66 -5.79
C GLU A 467 -0.25 -9.34 -5.99
N GLY A 468 0.83 -8.70 -5.51
CA GLY A 468 2.18 -9.21 -5.66
C GLY A 468 2.80 -9.04 -7.06
N ASP A 469 2.13 -8.36 -7.99
CA ASP A 469 2.76 -7.94 -9.25
C ASP A 469 3.84 -6.88 -9.00
N VAL A 470 4.94 -6.94 -9.74
CA VAL A 470 6.17 -6.21 -9.44
C VAL A 470 6.43 -5.11 -10.47
N MET A 471 6.78 -3.94 -9.99
CA MET A 471 7.39 -2.87 -10.77
C MET A 471 8.84 -3.26 -11.07
N ALA A 472 9.15 -3.64 -12.32
CA ALA A 472 10.52 -4.00 -12.68
C ALA A 472 11.44 -2.78 -12.61
N ARG A 473 10.91 -1.62 -13.02
CA ARG A 473 11.66 -0.37 -13.03
C ARG A 473 10.74 0.84 -13.05
N VAL A 474 11.17 1.92 -12.39
CA VAL A 474 10.54 3.24 -12.48
C VAL A 474 11.56 4.25 -12.99
N THR A 475 11.32 4.83 -14.16
CA THR A 475 12.22 5.79 -14.81
C THR A 475 11.59 7.16 -14.96
N VAL A 476 12.39 8.20 -14.82
CA VAL A 476 11.97 9.58 -15.08
C VAL A 476 12.04 9.84 -16.58
N GLU A 477 10.91 10.26 -17.14
CA GLU A 477 10.82 10.73 -18.53
C GLU A 477 10.78 12.25 -18.58
N ARG A 478 11.22 12.78 -19.69
CA ARG A 478 11.25 14.22 -20.00
C ARG A 478 10.11 14.57 -20.95
#